data_2264b695e3575d08cfcbed691f7dda61
#
_entry.id   2264b695e3575d08cfcbed691f7dda61
#
_cell.length_a   1.000
_cell.length_b   1.000
_cell.length_c   1.000
_cell.angle_alpha   90.00
_cell.angle_beta   90.00
_cell.angle_gamma   90.00
#
_symmetry.space_group_name_H-M   'P 1'
#
loop_
_entity.id
_entity.type
_entity.pdbx_description
1 polymer ?
#
loop_
_entity_poly.entity_id
_entity_poly.type
_entity_poly.pdbx_seq_one_letter_code
_entity_poly.pdbx_strand_id
1 'polypeptide(L)'
;MAEGARQAPAPPQTDRPARLDLNELIHQPVRLSIMATLAHAERVDFAFLREHLEVGDSNLSRHLTALEEAGYVLIDKVFERKRARTWLSLTPIGQQAFRAHVAALQRLVAVR
;
A
#
# COMPACT_ATOMS: atom_id res chain seq x y z
N MET A 1 -14.61 -25.80 28.51
CA MET A 1 -14.49 -25.31 28.05
C MET A 1 -14.21 -24.96 27.43
N ALA A 2 -14.20 -24.95 27.44
CA ALA A 2 -13.99 -24.42 26.63
C ALA A 2 -13.25 -24.14 26.36
N GLU A 3 -12.94 -24.24 26.47
CA GLU A 3 -12.37 -23.81 26.02
C GLU A 3 -11.89 -23.54 25.38
N GLY A 4 -11.86 -23.69 25.28
CA GLY A 4 -11.48 -23.35 24.43
C GLY A 4 -11.63 -22.83 23.83
N ALA A 5 -12.13 -22.87 23.79
CA ALA A 5 -12.28 -22.32 23.14
C ALA A 5 -12.01 -21.59 23.18
N ARG A 6 -12.02 -21.70 23.67
CA ARG A 6 -11.81 -21.01 23.59
C ARG A 6 -11.35 -20.30 23.13
N GLN A 7 -11.35 -20.40 22.90
CA GLN A 7 -10.90 -19.73 22.37
C GLN A 7 -11.06 -19.24 21.53
N ALA A 8 -11.71 -19.07 21.99
CA ALA A 8 -12.02 -18.34 21.04
C ALA A 8 -11.05 -18.01 20.28
N PRO A 9 -11.31 -17.89 19.38
CA PRO A 9 -10.27 -17.77 18.54
C PRO A 9 -9.73 -16.40 18.56
N ALA A 10 -8.71 -16.22 19.28
CA ALA A 10 -7.92 -15.07 19.09
C ALA A 10 -7.55 -15.04 17.62
N PRO A 11 -7.57 -13.88 16.98
CA PRO A 11 -7.10 -13.81 15.62
C PRO A 11 -5.66 -14.31 15.56
N PRO A 12 -5.29 -15.04 14.52
CA PRO A 12 -3.94 -15.57 14.42
C PRO A 12 -2.87 -14.53 14.65
N GLN A 13 -3.08 -13.30 14.17
CA GLN A 13 -2.06 -12.28 14.29
C GLN A 13 -1.83 -11.82 15.72
N THR A 14 -2.69 -12.18 16.70
CA THR A 14 -2.41 -11.83 18.08
C THR A 14 -1.40 -12.74 18.73
N ASP A 15 -1.16 -13.94 18.14
CA ASP A 15 -0.24 -14.93 18.70
C ASP A 15 1.07 -14.98 17.95
N ARG A 16 1.23 -14.23 16.89
CA ARG A 16 2.41 -14.31 16.06
C ARG A 16 3.11 -12.95 16.04
N PRO A 17 4.42 -12.94 15.79
CA PRO A 17 5.13 -11.67 15.68
C PRO A 17 4.54 -10.79 14.59
N ALA A 18 4.35 -9.52 14.93
CA ALA A 18 3.72 -8.58 14.01
C ALA A 18 4.48 -8.45 12.69
N ARG A 19 5.81 -8.62 12.72
CA ARG A 19 6.62 -8.50 11.51
C ARG A 19 6.20 -9.49 10.43
N LEU A 20 5.62 -10.62 10.82
CA LEU A 20 5.22 -11.65 9.86
C LEU A 20 3.96 -11.26 9.08
N ASP A 21 3.25 -10.25 9.55
CA ASP A 21 2.08 -9.73 8.85
C ASP A 21 2.39 -8.50 8.02
N LEU A 22 3.64 -8.04 8.02
CA LEU A 22 4.05 -6.94 7.15
C LEU A 22 4.03 -7.40 5.70
N ASN A 23 3.60 -6.50 4.84
CA ASN A 23 3.62 -6.76 3.40
C ASN A 23 4.99 -6.33 2.87
N GLU A 24 5.82 -7.29 2.50
CA GLU A 24 7.19 -7.00 2.10
C GLU A 24 7.26 -6.15 0.84
N LEU A 25 6.33 -6.31 -0.06
CA LEU A 25 6.32 -5.48 -1.27
C LEU A 25 6.05 -4.02 -0.92
N ILE A 26 5.10 -3.77 -0.02
CA ILE A 26 4.74 -2.41 0.40
C ILE A 26 5.78 -1.85 1.37
N HIS A 27 6.45 -2.72 2.12
CA HIS A 27 7.38 -2.30 3.18
C HIS A 27 8.72 -1.84 2.61
N GLN A 28 8.68 -0.80 1.82
CA GLN A 28 9.83 -0.17 1.20
C GLN A 28 9.48 1.32 1.15
N PRO A 29 10.37 2.21 1.57
CA PRO A 29 9.99 3.61 1.80
C PRO A 29 9.24 4.28 0.66
N VAL A 30 9.70 4.12 -0.58
CA VAL A 30 9.04 4.77 -1.71
C VAL A 30 7.68 4.14 -1.97
N ARG A 31 7.61 2.80 -1.97
CA ARG A 31 6.34 2.12 -2.22
C ARG A 31 5.33 2.39 -1.11
N LEU A 32 5.77 2.42 0.14
CA LEU A 32 4.88 2.75 1.25
C LEU A 32 4.34 4.18 1.10
N SER A 33 5.20 5.10 0.68
CA SER A 33 4.79 6.49 0.46
C SER A 33 3.80 6.61 -0.69
N ILE A 34 4.00 5.83 -1.75
CA ILE A 34 3.05 5.78 -2.86
C ILE A 34 1.69 5.31 -2.36
N MET A 35 1.66 4.19 -1.66
CA MET A 35 0.42 3.62 -1.16
C MET A 35 -0.30 4.59 -0.22
N ALA A 36 0.45 5.23 0.67
CA ALA A 36 -0.14 6.18 1.62
C ALA A 36 -0.74 7.38 0.89
N THR A 37 -0.04 7.91 -0.10
CA THR A 37 -0.54 9.06 -0.86
C THR A 37 -1.81 8.70 -1.62
N LEU A 38 -1.80 7.55 -2.30
CA LEU A 38 -2.95 7.12 -3.08
C LEU A 38 -4.14 6.73 -2.19
N ALA A 39 -3.88 6.28 -0.95
CA ALA A 39 -4.95 5.90 -0.05
C ALA A 39 -5.80 7.10 0.39
N HIS A 40 -5.26 8.30 0.29
CA HIS A 40 -5.94 9.52 0.73
C HIS A 40 -6.52 10.34 -0.43
N ALA A 41 -6.56 9.76 -1.63
CA ALA A 41 -7.06 10.46 -2.80
C ALA A 41 -7.79 9.47 -3.69
N GLU A 42 -8.72 9.97 -4.49
CA GLU A 42 -9.40 9.13 -5.45
C GLU A 42 -8.43 8.70 -6.55
N ARG A 43 -7.64 9.64 -7.01
CA ARG A 43 -6.56 9.37 -7.97
C ARG A 43 -5.58 10.54 -7.94
N VAL A 44 -4.37 10.27 -8.39
CA VAL A 44 -3.28 11.25 -8.39
C VAL A 44 -2.55 11.12 -9.71
N ASP A 45 -2.12 12.22 -10.32
CA ASP A 45 -1.35 12.08 -11.54
C ASP A 45 0.13 11.84 -11.23
N PHE A 46 0.81 11.25 -12.21
CA PHE A 46 2.21 10.85 -12.07
C PHE A 46 3.11 12.02 -11.71
N ALA A 47 2.91 13.16 -12.35
CA ALA A 47 3.78 14.33 -12.13
C ALA A 47 3.65 14.82 -10.69
N PHE A 48 2.41 14.87 -10.18
CA PHE A 48 2.19 15.28 -8.80
C PHE A 48 2.90 14.32 -7.83
N LEU A 49 2.73 13.02 -8.06
CA LEU A 49 3.31 12.02 -7.17
C LEU A 49 4.84 12.10 -7.19
N ARG A 50 5.41 12.25 -8.39
CA ARG A 50 6.86 12.39 -8.54
C ARG A 50 7.39 13.56 -7.71
N GLU A 51 6.73 14.71 -7.81
CA GLU A 51 7.17 15.91 -7.11
C GLU A 51 6.93 15.81 -5.61
N HIS A 52 5.79 15.25 -5.24
CA HIS A 52 5.43 15.09 -3.84
C HIS A 52 6.40 14.16 -3.10
N LEU A 53 6.83 13.08 -3.76
CA LEU A 53 7.73 12.11 -3.16
C LEU A 53 9.20 12.42 -3.43
N GLU A 54 9.50 13.39 -4.28
CA GLU A 54 10.86 13.80 -4.62
C GLU A 54 11.70 12.62 -5.11
N VAL A 55 11.16 11.90 -6.09
CA VAL A 55 11.84 10.75 -6.71
C VAL A 55 11.99 11.00 -8.20
N GLY A 56 12.94 10.30 -8.82
CA GLY A 56 13.13 10.40 -10.27
C GLY A 56 12.08 9.60 -11.02
N ASP A 57 11.90 9.95 -12.30
CA ASP A 57 10.88 9.33 -13.15
C ASP A 57 11.04 7.82 -13.23
N SER A 58 12.23 7.33 -13.53
CA SER A 58 12.42 5.90 -13.74
C SER A 58 12.30 5.13 -12.42
N ASN A 59 12.74 5.74 -11.33
CA ASN A 59 12.60 5.10 -10.02
C ASN A 59 11.13 4.97 -9.64
N LEU A 60 10.36 6.05 -9.83
CA LEU A 60 8.93 6.03 -9.55
C LEU A 60 8.22 5.02 -10.44
N SER A 61 8.54 5.01 -11.74
CA SER A 61 7.92 4.08 -12.68
C SER A 61 8.18 2.63 -12.29
N ARG A 62 9.39 2.33 -11.85
CA ARG A 62 9.73 0.96 -11.45
C ARG A 62 8.92 0.52 -10.25
N HIS A 63 8.78 1.38 -9.26
CA HIS A 63 7.99 1.04 -8.08
C HIS A 63 6.50 0.91 -8.40
N LEU A 64 5.98 1.80 -9.26
CA LEU A 64 4.59 1.71 -9.67
C LEU A 64 4.31 0.43 -10.45
N THR A 65 5.23 0.01 -11.31
CA THR A 65 5.08 -1.24 -12.05
C THR A 65 5.01 -2.43 -11.10
N ALA A 66 5.86 -2.44 -10.07
CA ALA A 66 5.83 -3.53 -9.10
C ALA A 66 4.49 -3.58 -8.36
N LEU A 67 3.96 -2.41 -8.00
CA LEU A 67 2.66 -2.35 -7.31
C LEU A 67 1.51 -2.71 -8.24
N GLU A 68 1.61 -2.33 -9.51
CA GLU A 68 0.61 -2.70 -10.51
C GLU A 68 0.58 -4.20 -10.72
N GLU A 69 1.75 -4.82 -10.83
CA GLU A 69 1.84 -6.26 -11.03
C GLU A 69 1.27 -7.04 -9.86
N ALA A 70 1.36 -6.49 -8.68
CA ALA A 70 0.76 -7.10 -7.49
C ALA A 70 -0.76 -6.89 -7.41
N GLY A 71 -1.31 -6.07 -8.31
CA GLY A 71 -2.74 -5.77 -8.33
C GLY A 71 -3.14 -4.67 -7.36
N TYR A 72 -2.19 -3.91 -6.83
CA TYR A 72 -2.47 -2.90 -5.81
C TYR A 72 -2.75 -1.53 -6.38
N VAL A 73 -2.19 -1.22 -7.54
CA VAL A 73 -2.28 0.10 -8.15
C VAL A 73 -2.80 -0.03 -9.57
N LEU A 74 -3.68 0.87 -9.95
CA LEU A 74 -4.15 1.01 -11.33
C LEU A 74 -3.41 2.17 -11.96
N ILE A 75 -2.79 1.92 -13.10
CA ILE A 75 -2.09 2.93 -13.89
C ILE A 75 -2.93 3.18 -15.13
N ASP A 76 -3.47 4.39 -15.24
CA ASP A 76 -4.38 4.74 -16.33
C ASP A 76 -3.76 5.86 -17.16
N LYS A 77 -3.28 5.50 -18.34
CA LYS A 77 -2.67 6.45 -19.25
C LYS A 77 -3.72 6.97 -20.22
N VAL A 78 -3.93 8.27 -20.21
CA VAL A 78 -4.94 8.92 -21.02
C VAL A 78 -4.31 10.06 -21.80
N PHE A 79 -5.02 10.52 -22.81
CA PHE A 79 -4.66 11.71 -23.57
C PHE A 79 -5.80 12.70 -23.42
N GLU A 80 -5.54 13.79 -22.70
CA GLU A 80 -6.58 14.79 -22.49
C GLU A 80 -5.97 16.17 -22.61
N ARG A 81 -6.76 17.09 -23.14
CA ARG A 81 -6.32 18.47 -23.38
C ARG A 81 -5.02 18.53 -24.18
N LYS A 82 -4.91 17.63 -25.17
CA LYS A 82 -3.79 17.55 -26.10
C LYS A 82 -2.47 17.19 -25.44
N ARG A 83 -2.54 16.46 -24.32
CA ARG A 83 -1.32 16.00 -23.66
C ARG A 83 -1.56 14.64 -23.01
N ALA A 84 -0.50 13.87 -22.93
CA ALA A 84 -0.55 12.60 -22.24
C ALA A 84 -0.57 12.83 -20.74
N ARG A 85 -1.34 11.99 -20.05
CA ARG A 85 -1.45 12.09 -18.61
C ARG A 85 -1.57 10.68 -18.03
N THR A 86 -0.94 10.46 -16.89
CA THR A 86 -1.00 9.17 -16.22
C THR A 86 -1.65 9.36 -14.85
N TRP A 87 -2.79 8.70 -14.67
CA TRP A 87 -3.52 8.71 -13.40
C TRP A 87 -3.23 7.45 -12.64
N LEU A 88 -3.11 7.58 -11.33
CA LEU A 88 -2.77 6.48 -10.42
C LEU A 88 -3.80 6.41 -9.33
N SER A 89 -4.24 5.19 -9.01
CA SER A 89 -5.19 4.99 -7.93
C SER A 89 -4.97 3.63 -7.30
N LEU A 90 -5.43 3.45 -6.07
CA LEU A 90 -5.41 2.14 -5.44
C LEU A 90 -6.59 1.31 -5.92
N THR A 91 -6.35 0.04 -6.14
CA THR A 91 -7.44 -0.92 -6.36
C THR A 91 -8.05 -1.28 -5.01
N PRO A 92 -9.23 -1.93 -4.97
CA PRO A 92 -9.78 -2.44 -3.71
C PRO A 92 -8.82 -3.38 -2.99
N ILE A 93 -8.12 -4.24 -3.75
CA ILE A 93 -7.11 -5.13 -3.16
C ILE A 93 -5.96 -4.32 -2.60
N GLY A 94 -5.54 -3.27 -3.31
CA GLY A 94 -4.47 -2.39 -2.83
C GLY A 94 -4.85 -1.68 -1.55
N GLN A 95 -6.10 -1.22 -1.45
CA GLN A 95 -6.59 -0.59 -0.23
C GLN A 95 -6.56 -1.55 0.95
N GLN A 96 -7.02 -2.77 0.73
CA GLN A 96 -6.98 -3.80 1.77
C GLN A 96 -5.55 -4.12 2.19
N ALA A 97 -4.66 -4.29 1.22
CA ALA A 97 -3.26 -4.61 1.51
C ALA A 97 -2.62 -3.48 2.32
N PHE A 98 -2.90 -2.24 1.96
CA PHE A 98 -2.34 -1.10 2.67
C PHE A 98 -2.85 -1.05 4.11
N ARG A 99 -4.16 -1.22 4.30
CA ARG A 99 -4.72 -1.20 5.66
C ARG A 99 -4.15 -2.31 6.53
N ALA A 100 -4.00 -3.50 5.97
CA ALA A 100 -3.42 -4.62 6.71
C ALA A 100 -1.97 -4.35 7.08
N HIS A 101 -1.20 -3.76 6.15
CA HIS A 101 0.19 -3.42 6.41
C HIS A 101 0.31 -2.36 7.51
N VAL A 102 -0.53 -1.32 7.46
CA VAL A 102 -0.54 -0.28 8.48
C VAL A 102 -0.88 -0.86 9.85
N ALA A 103 -1.87 -1.77 9.90
CA ALA A 103 -2.23 -2.42 11.16
C ALA A 103 -1.06 -3.23 11.71
N ALA A 104 -0.34 -3.95 10.86
CA ALA A 104 0.85 -4.69 11.28
C ALA A 104 1.94 -3.77 11.79
N LEU A 105 2.16 -2.65 11.11
CA LEU A 105 3.15 -1.65 11.55
C LEU A 105 2.78 -1.10 12.92
N GLN A 106 1.51 -0.80 13.13
CA GLN A 106 1.05 -0.26 14.42
C GLN A 106 1.29 -1.26 15.54
N ARG A 107 1.03 -2.53 15.29
CA ARG A 107 1.31 -3.57 16.29
C ARG A 107 2.81 -3.70 16.54
N LEU A 108 3.60 -3.61 15.48
CA LEU A 108 5.06 -3.76 15.59
C LEU A 108 5.67 -2.65 16.43
N VAL A 109 5.18 -1.42 16.30
CA VAL A 109 5.78 -0.27 16.99
C VAL A 109 5.06 0.06 18.28
N ALA A 110 4.01 -0.66 18.63
CA ALA A 110 3.31 -0.41 19.87
C ALA A 110 4.22 -0.68 21.05
N VAL A 111 4.21 0.24 22.02
CA VAL A 111 5.05 0.14 23.20
C VAL A 111 4.16 0.14 24.44
N ARG A 112 4.50 -0.72 25.38
CA ARG A 112 3.74 -0.82 26.62
C ARG A 112 4.52 -0.35 27.80
#